data_f7b5aa381bc3e29100389fc3ec9410dd
#
_entry.id   f7b5aa381bc3e29100389fc3ec9410dd
#
_cell.length_a   1.000
_cell.length_b   1.000
_cell.length_c   1.000
_cell.angle_alpha   90.00
_cell.angle_beta   90.00
_cell.angle_gamma   90.00
#
_symmetry.space_group_name_H-M   'P 1'
#
loop_
_entity.id
_entity.type
_entity.pdbx_description
1 polymer ?
#
loop_
_entity_poly.entity_id
_entity_poly.type
_entity_poly.pdbx_seq_one_letter_code
_entity_poly.pdbx_strand_id
1 'polypeptide(L)'
;NEVENDPIFGTFPVRTDILFDLSGTLIAAEICEDLWAPTPPSSRASIAGAHVILNLSASNELVNKARYRRDLVRMASAKNIGAYVYCSSNVSESTKDIVFGGHCLIAECGEIIAESARLSESPEALMTDLDINKIKHDRRQNKTFFENPVKRFSLRTCQAARPPIEKLNRIVSKHPFVPKDSIELN
;
A
#
# COMPACT_ATOMS: atom_id res chain seq x y z
N ASN A 1 7.61 -11.24 21.60
CA ASN A 1 8.83 -11.05 20.80
C ASN A 1 9.33 -12.43 20.43
N GLU A 2 8.97 -12.90 19.27
CA GLU A 2 9.55 -14.11 18.69
C GLU A 2 10.83 -13.71 17.97
N VAL A 3 11.83 -14.56 18.02
CA VAL A 3 13.09 -14.38 17.33
C VAL A 3 13.28 -15.63 16.48
N GLU A 4 13.35 -15.42 15.18
CA GLU A 4 13.64 -16.48 14.24
C GLU A 4 15.14 -16.55 13.95
N ASN A 5 15.62 -17.75 13.75
CA ASN A 5 17.00 -18.05 13.44
C ASN A 5 17.05 -18.70 12.05
N ASP A 6 17.39 -17.92 11.05
CA ASP A 6 17.45 -18.37 9.67
C ASP A 6 18.92 -18.64 9.26
N PRO A 7 19.21 -19.76 8.61
CA PRO A 7 20.57 -20.11 8.23
C PRO A 7 21.20 -19.19 7.18
N ILE A 8 20.39 -18.45 6.42
CA ILE A 8 20.85 -17.53 5.38
C ILE A 8 20.85 -16.09 5.90
N PHE A 9 19.79 -15.67 6.58
CA PHE A 9 19.57 -14.28 7.01
C PHE A 9 19.99 -14.02 8.46
N GLY A 10 20.38 -15.07 9.20
CA GLY A 10 20.76 -14.97 10.60
C GLY A 10 19.53 -14.77 11.51
N THR A 11 19.75 -14.15 12.66
CA THR A 11 18.75 -13.96 13.70
C THR A 11 18.02 -12.65 13.51
N PHE A 12 16.70 -12.68 13.39
CA PHE A 12 15.88 -11.49 13.28
C PHE A 12 14.57 -11.62 14.11
N PRO A 13 14.01 -10.48 14.57
CA PRO A 13 12.76 -10.48 15.29
C PRO A 13 11.56 -10.66 14.34
N VAL A 14 10.65 -11.53 14.69
CA VAL A 14 9.32 -11.67 14.05
C VAL A 14 8.30 -10.90 14.88
N ARG A 15 7.66 -9.91 14.28
CA ARG A 15 6.72 -9.02 14.98
C ARG A 15 5.70 -8.45 14.00
N THR A 16 4.53 -8.11 14.53
CA THR A 16 3.46 -7.43 13.78
C THR A 16 3.48 -5.89 13.94
N ASP A 17 4.35 -5.38 14.84
CA ASP A 17 4.46 -3.95 15.18
C ASP A 17 5.83 -3.39 14.75
N ILE A 18 6.19 -3.59 13.47
CA ILE A 18 7.44 -3.10 12.88
C ILE A 18 7.15 -2.04 11.83
N LEU A 19 7.93 -0.96 11.83
CA LEU A 19 8.09 -0.02 10.73
C LEU A 19 9.49 -0.14 10.15
N PHE A 20 9.59 -0.15 8.84
CA PHE A 20 10.84 -0.10 8.11
C PHE A 20 11.10 1.33 7.65
N ASP A 21 12.20 1.91 8.07
CA ASP A 21 12.65 3.22 7.60
C ASP A 21 13.57 3.06 6.38
N LEU A 22 13.05 3.42 5.24
CA LEU A 22 13.79 3.45 3.99
C LEU A 22 14.16 4.91 3.67
N SER A 23 15.28 5.36 4.23
CA SER A 23 15.79 6.73 4.02
C SER A 23 14.74 7.83 4.33
N GLY A 24 14.05 7.72 5.47
CA GLY A 24 13.02 8.69 5.91
C GLY A 24 11.62 8.43 5.36
N THR A 25 11.42 7.34 4.61
CA THR A 25 10.09 6.83 4.23
C THR A 25 9.76 5.64 5.11
N LEU A 26 8.74 5.76 5.96
CA LEU A 26 8.31 4.67 6.84
C LEU A 26 7.34 3.76 6.10
N ILE A 27 7.64 2.47 6.12
CA ILE A 27 6.89 1.42 5.43
C ILE A 27 6.41 0.40 6.46
N ALA A 28 5.19 -0.08 6.32
CA ALA A 28 4.67 -1.23 7.05
C ALA A 28 4.08 -2.24 6.07
N ALA A 29 3.91 -3.48 6.54
CA ALA A 29 3.26 -4.53 5.76
C ALA A 29 2.06 -5.09 6.53
N GLU A 30 1.06 -5.51 5.78
CA GLU A 30 -0.04 -6.36 6.23
C GLU A 30 -0.29 -7.44 5.18
N ILE A 31 -1.03 -8.48 5.49
CA ILE A 31 -1.15 -9.64 4.62
C ILE A 31 -2.61 -9.92 4.29
N CYS A 32 -2.90 -9.93 3.01
CA CYS A 32 -4.11 -10.49 2.41
C CYS A 32 -5.40 -10.00 3.08
N GLU A 33 -6.04 -10.85 3.87
CA GLU A 33 -7.33 -10.61 4.53
C GLU A 33 -7.29 -9.49 5.58
N ASP A 34 -6.12 -9.09 6.05
CA ASP A 34 -5.95 -7.95 6.97
C ASP A 34 -6.64 -6.68 6.46
N LEU A 35 -6.60 -6.44 5.13
CA LEU A 35 -7.27 -5.30 4.50
C LEU A 35 -8.80 -5.31 4.70
N TRP A 36 -9.39 -6.50 4.81
CA TRP A 36 -10.85 -6.68 4.95
C TRP A 36 -11.33 -6.54 6.39
N ALA A 37 -10.42 -6.54 7.36
CA ALA A 37 -10.77 -6.40 8.77
C ALA A 37 -11.42 -5.04 9.05
N PRO A 38 -12.38 -4.94 9.99
CA PRO A 38 -12.99 -3.66 10.40
C PRO A 38 -11.96 -2.63 10.88
N THR A 39 -10.89 -3.12 11.54
CA THR A 39 -9.75 -2.30 11.95
C THR A 39 -8.47 -2.97 11.45
N PRO A 40 -8.06 -2.71 10.19
CA PRO A 40 -6.89 -3.33 9.61
C PRO A 40 -5.60 -2.90 10.33
N PRO A 41 -4.56 -3.77 10.36
CA PRO A 41 -3.25 -3.44 10.92
C PRO A 41 -2.65 -2.16 10.33
N SER A 42 -2.88 -1.90 9.03
CA SER A 42 -2.46 -0.68 8.34
C SER A 42 -2.94 0.61 9.00
N SER A 43 -4.13 0.64 9.60
CA SER A 43 -4.62 1.82 10.32
C SER A 43 -3.71 2.17 11.50
N ARG A 44 -3.34 1.16 12.31
CA ARG A 44 -2.43 1.34 13.45
C ARG A 44 -1.01 1.71 13.02
N ALA A 45 -0.51 1.03 11.97
CA ALA A 45 0.80 1.30 11.40
C ALA A 45 0.89 2.74 10.86
N SER A 46 -0.17 3.23 10.21
CA SER A 46 -0.23 4.59 9.67
C SER A 46 -0.24 5.65 10.76
N ILE A 47 -1.01 5.45 11.84
CA ILE A 47 -0.98 6.34 13.02
C ILE A 47 0.39 6.30 13.70
N ALA A 48 1.08 5.13 13.70
CA ALA A 48 2.44 5.01 14.20
C ALA A 48 3.50 5.66 13.29
N GLY A 49 3.11 6.13 12.09
CA GLY A 49 3.96 6.89 11.17
C GLY A 49 4.19 6.27 9.80
N ALA A 50 3.70 5.06 9.50
CA ALA A 50 3.89 4.45 8.19
C ALA A 50 3.31 5.33 7.07
N HIS A 51 4.14 5.71 6.09
CA HIS A 51 3.72 6.46 4.91
C HIS A 51 3.18 5.55 3.81
N VAL A 52 3.72 4.33 3.73
CA VAL A 52 3.40 3.33 2.72
C VAL A 52 3.01 2.04 3.41
N ILE A 53 1.92 1.45 2.98
CA ILE A 53 1.47 0.12 3.39
C ILE A 53 1.66 -0.84 2.21
N LEU A 54 2.29 -1.97 2.44
CA LEU A 54 2.43 -3.06 1.49
C LEU A 54 1.48 -4.19 1.90
N ASN A 55 0.66 -4.68 0.98
CA ASN A 55 -0.20 -5.83 1.18
C ASN A 55 0.11 -6.92 0.16
N LEU A 56 0.61 -8.04 0.65
CA LEU A 56 0.84 -9.24 -0.15
C LEU A 56 -0.38 -10.14 -0.02
N SER A 57 -1.05 -10.40 -1.13
CA SER A 57 -2.34 -11.08 -1.17
C SER A 57 -2.34 -12.31 -2.07
N ALA A 58 -3.07 -13.33 -1.64
CA ALA A 58 -3.53 -14.44 -2.47
C ALA A 58 -5.07 -14.46 -2.47
N SER A 59 -5.67 -13.36 -2.92
CA SER A 59 -7.12 -13.17 -2.93
C SER A 59 -7.72 -13.76 -4.20
N ASN A 60 -8.60 -14.76 -4.04
CA ASN A 60 -9.30 -15.39 -5.16
C ASN A 60 -10.22 -14.41 -5.89
N GLU A 61 -10.46 -14.69 -7.17
CA GLU A 61 -11.42 -13.92 -7.97
C GLU A 61 -12.84 -14.46 -7.78
N LEU A 62 -13.76 -13.54 -7.51
CA LEU A 62 -15.21 -13.74 -7.46
C LEU A 62 -15.89 -12.62 -8.22
N VAL A 63 -17.15 -12.83 -8.62
CA VAL A 63 -17.96 -11.81 -9.27
C VAL A 63 -18.03 -10.55 -8.36
N ASN A 64 -17.77 -9.39 -8.93
CA ASN A 64 -17.70 -8.09 -8.25
C ASN A 64 -16.57 -7.88 -7.22
N LYS A 65 -15.77 -8.90 -6.89
CA LYS A 65 -14.72 -8.77 -5.87
C LYS A 65 -13.61 -7.79 -6.30
N ALA A 66 -13.29 -7.72 -7.58
CA ALA A 66 -12.28 -6.78 -8.08
C ALA A 66 -12.66 -5.32 -7.80
N ARG A 67 -13.94 -4.95 -8.02
CA ARG A 67 -14.45 -3.61 -7.69
C ARG A 67 -14.36 -3.35 -6.20
N TYR A 68 -14.82 -4.28 -5.38
CA TYR A 68 -14.77 -4.17 -3.93
C TYR A 68 -13.32 -4.04 -3.42
N ARG A 69 -12.39 -4.86 -3.94
CA ARG A 69 -10.95 -4.77 -3.64
C ARG A 69 -10.39 -3.38 -3.98
N ARG A 70 -10.73 -2.86 -5.15
CA ARG A 70 -10.30 -1.54 -5.61
C ARG A 70 -10.80 -0.43 -4.68
N ASP A 71 -12.06 -0.50 -4.26
CA ASP A 71 -12.65 0.45 -3.33
C ASP A 71 -11.99 0.37 -1.94
N LEU A 72 -11.71 -0.84 -1.43
CA LEU A 72 -10.99 -1.02 -0.16
C LEU A 72 -9.58 -0.42 -0.20
N VAL A 73 -8.80 -0.71 -1.24
CA VAL A 73 -7.42 -0.18 -1.40
C VAL A 73 -7.46 1.35 -1.48
N ARG A 74 -8.37 1.91 -2.26
CA ARG A 74 -8.57 3.35 -2.39
C ARG A 74 -8.94 3.98 -1.04
N MET A 75 -9.90 3.40 -0.33
CA MET A 75 -10.35 3.92 0.97
C MET A 75 -9.30 3.74 2.07
N ALA A 76 -8.54 2.63 2.06
CA ALA A 76 -7.43 2.44 2.99
C ALA A 76 -6.37 3.54 2.81
N SER A 77 -5.98 3.86 1.57
CA SER A 77 -5.03 4.95 1.29
C SER A 77 -5.57 6.33 1.70
N ALA A 78 -6.87 6.59 1.49
CA ALA A 78 -7.54 7.84 1.88
C ALA A 78 -7.58 8.01 3.41
N LYS A 79 -8.11 7.03 4.13
CA LYS A 79 -8.23 7.07 5.60
C LYS A 79 -6.88 7.18 6.30
N ASN A 80 -5.88 6.51 5.75
CA ASN A 80 -4.53 6.47 6.31
C ASN A 80 -3.67 7.67 5.87
N ILE A 81 -4.19 8.56 5.01
CA ILE A 81 -3.45 9.66 4.39
C ILE A 81 -2.06 9.17 3.98
N GLY A 82 -2.04 8.19 3.08
CA GLY A 82 -0.81 7.47 2.74
C GLY A 82 -0.91 6.75 1.42
N ALA A 83 0.16 6.04 1.08
CA ALA A 83 0.16 5.14 -0.05
C ALA A 83 -0.20 3.71 0.39
N TYR A 84 -0.93 3.01 -0.45
CA TYR A 84 -1.27 1.60 -0.28
C TYR A 84 -0.92 0.83 -1.54
N VAL A 85 -0.05 -0.15 -1.40
CA VAL A 85 0.44 -1.01 -2.48
C VAL A 85 -0.07 -2.41 -2.26
N TYR A 86 -0.97 -2.84 -3.12
CA TYR A 86 -1.60 -4.15 -3.10
C TYR A 86 -1.05 -5.01 -4.23
N CYS A 87 -0.50 -6.17 -3.89
CA CYS A 87 0.02 -7.14 -4.85
C CYS A 87 -0.68 -8.48 -4.66
N SER A 88 -1.24 -9.03 -5.73
CA SER A 88 -2.01 -10.28 -5.70
C SER A 88 -1.32 -11.40 -6.46
N SER A 89 -1.54 -12.63 -5.98
CA SER A 89 -1.15 -13.85 -6.70
C SER A 89 -1.65 -13.86 -8.13
N ASN A 90 -0.80 -14.35 -9.03
CA ASN A 90 -1.04 -14.36 -10.47
C ASN A 90 -1.90 -15.55 -10.93
N VAL A 91 -2.38 -15.47 -12.16
CA VAL A 91 -3.18 -16.52 -12.81
C VAL A 91 -2.47 -17.88 -12.81
N SER A 92 -1.15 -17.88 -12.98
CA SER A 92 -0.33 -19.12 -12.98
C SER A 92 -0.32 -19.85 -11.62
N GLU A 93 -0.72 -19.17 -10.55
CA GLU A 93 -0.85 -19.78 -9.20
C GLU A 93 -2.25 -20.36 -8.95
N SER A 94 -3.15 -20.23 -9.92
CA SER A 94 -4.51 -20.76 -9.82
C SER A 94 -4.52 -22.28 -9.78
N THR A 95 -5.50 -22.83 -9.04
CA THR A 95 -5.73 -24.26 -8.92
C THR A 95 -7.07 -24.63 -9.55
N LYS A 96 -7.42 -25.91 -9.47
CA LYS A 96 -8.74 -26.39 -9.88
C LYS A 96 -9.89 -25.68 -9.16
N ASP A 97 -9.68 -25.32 -7.89
CA ASP A 97 -10.76 -24.83 -7.00
C ASP A 97 -10.67 -23.33 -6.76
N ILE A 98 -9.52 -22.70 -7.04
CA ILE A 98 -9.26 -21.28 -6.74
C ILE A 98 -8.61 -20.61 -7.94
N VAL A 99 -9.20 -19.50 -8.39
CA VAL A 99 -8.66 -18.67 -9.45
C VAL A 99 -8.12 -17.37 -8.86
N PHE A 100 -6.89 -17.04 -9.22
CA PHE A 100 -6.25 -15.76 -8.89
C PHE A 100 -6.19 -14.85 -10.13
N GLY A 101 -6.34 -13.56 -9.93
CA GLY A 101 -6.47 -12.60 -11.02
C GLY A 101 -5.23 -11.76 -11.32
N GLY A 102 -4.20 -11.82 -10.47
CA GLY A 102 -3.01 -10.98 -10.63
C GLY A 102 -3.30 -9.48 -10.48
N HIS A 103 -4.38 -9.10 -9.80
CA HIS A 103 -4.82 -7.71 -9.68
C HIS A 103 -3.94 -6.93 -8.71
N CYS A 104 -3.03 -6.11 -9.22
CA CYS A 104 -2.18 -5.22 -8.43
C CYS A 104 -2.70 -3.79 -8.51
N LEU A 105 -2.62 -3.07 -7.38
CA LEU A 105 -3.13 -1.72 -7.22
C LEU A 105 -2.14 -0.88 -6.42
N ILE A 106 -1.92 0.35 -6.86
CA ILE A 106 -1.20 1.36 -6.08
C ILE A 106 -2.11 2.57 -5.91
N ALA A 107 -2.41 2.91 -4.67
CA ALA A 107 -3.22 4.05 -4.32
C ALA A 107 -2.43 5.05 -3.46
N GLU A 108 -2.72 6.34 -3.62
CA GLU A 108 -2.14 7.43 -2.82
C GLU A 108 -3.24 8.40 -2.41
N CYS A 109 -3.42 8.58 -1.10
CA CYS A 109 -4.37 9.54 -0.51
C CYS A 109 -5.79 9.49 -1.11
N GLY A 110 -6.27 8.29 -1.46
CA GLY A 110 -7.63 8.08 -1.99
C GLY A 110 -7.73 8.01 -3.51
N GLU A 111 -6.64 8.17 -4.24
CA GLU A 111 -6.60 7.99 -5.69
C GLU A 111 -5.88 6.69 -6.06
N ILE A 112 -6.43 5.93 -7.01
CA ILE A 112 -5.71 4.83 -7.66
C ILE A 112 -4.79 5.46 -8.71
N ILE A 113 -3.48 5.38 -8.46
CA ILE A 113 -2.46 5.99 -9.34
C ILE A 113 -1.83 4.99 -10.30
N ALA A 114 -1.97 3.70 -10.04
CA ALA A 114 -1.61 2.63 -10.96
C ALA A 114 -2.42 1.37 -10.68
N GLU A 115 -2.80 0.66 -11.74
CA GLU A 115 -3.62 -0.56 -11.69
C GLU A 115 -3.19 -1.51 -12.81
N SER A 116 -2.97 -2.79 -12.48
CA SER A 116 -2.64 -3.82 -13.47
C SER A 116 -3.86 -4.35 -14.19
N ALA A 117 -3.67 -4.89 -15.37
CA ALA A 117 -4.65 -5.78 -15.98
C ALA A 117 -4.90 -6.99 -15.09
N ARG A 118 -6.13 -7.50 -15.09
CA ARG A 118 -6.50 -8.74 -14.41
C ARG A 118 -6.49 -9.90 -15.39
N LEU A 119 -6.24 -11.10 -14.85
CA LEU A 119 -6.27 -12.35 -15.62
C LEU A 119 -5.28 -12.35 -16.80
N SER A 120 -4.16 -11.65 -16.63
CA SER A 120 -3.09 -11.63 -17.65
C SER A 120 -2.18 -12.84 -17.48
N GLU A 121 -1.95 -13.54 -18.60
CA GLU A 121 -0.99 -14.64 -18.66
C GLU A 121 0.47 -14.14 -18.68
N SER A 122 0.67 -12.86 -19.03
CA SER A 122 1.97 -12.21 -19.05
C SER A 122 1.98 -11.06 -18.05
N PRO A 123 2.31 -11.35 -16.77
CA PRO A 123 2.32 -10.33 -15.73
C PRO A 123 3.46 -9.33 -15.99
N GLU A 124 3.12 -8.06 -15.94
CA GLU A 124 4.08 -6.96 -16.00
C GLU A 124 4.27 -6.35 -14.61
N ALA A 125 5.47 -5.83 -14.37
CA ALA A 125 5.73 -5.09 -13.14
C ALA A 125 4.97 -3.75 -13.17
N LEU A 126 4.09 -3.54 -12.18
CA LEU A 126 3.40 -2.27 -11.99
C LEU A 126 4.29 -1.32 -11.22
N MET A 127 4.63 -0.17 -11.83
CA MET A 127 5.50 0.84 -11.24
C MET A 127 4.90 2.23 -11.35
N THR A 128 5.05 3.02 -10.28
CA THR A 128 4.71 4.44 -10.25
C THR A 128 5.52 5.16 -9.17
N ASP A 129 5.57 6.48 -9.22
CA ASP A 129 6.19 7.29 -8.17
C ASP A 129 5.17 7.73 -7.13
N LEU A 130 5.56 7.68 -5.85
CA LEU A 130 4.77 8.14 -4.72
C LEU A 130 5.27 9.52 -4.24
N ASP A 131 4.37 10.45 -3.97
CA ASP A 131 4.71 11.73 -3.38
C ASP A 131 4.71 11.67 -1.85
N ILE A 132 5.81 11.19 -1.30
CA ILE A 132 5.98 11.08 0.16
C ILE A 132 5.96 12.44 0.86
N ASN A 133 6.39 13.51 0.18
CA ASN A 133 6.35 14.86 0.75
C ASN A 133 4.92 15.38 0.87
N LYS A 134 4.08 15.12 -0.13
CA LYS A 134 2.63 15.40 -0.08
C LYS A 134 1.98 14.66 1.08
N ILE A 135 2.22 13.34 1.21
CA ILE A 135 1.69 12.53 2.31
C ILE A 135 2.08 13.13 3.68
N LYS A 136 3.34 13.47 3.87
CA LYS A 136 3.84 14.10 5.11
C LYS A 136 3.22 15.46 5.37
N HIS A 137 2.99 16.25 4.31
CA HIS A 137 2.33 17.55 4.41
C HIS A 137 0.88 17.41 4.83
N ASP A 138 0.12 16.58 4.13
CA ASP A 138 -1.32 16.40 4.35
C ASP A 138 -1.60 15.87 5.77
N ARG A 139 -0.77 14.93 6.27
CA ARG A 139 -0.87 14.47 7.67
C ARG A 139 -0.65 15.58 8.68
N ARG A 140 0.33 16.47 8.45
CA ARG A 140 0.59 17.60 9.37
C ARG A 140 -0.57 18.59 9.42
N GLN A 141 -1.34 18.72 8.36
CA GLN A 141 -2.53 19.58 8.31
C GLN A 141 -3.75 18.92 8.96
N ASN A 142 -3.77 17.60 9.08
CA ASN A 142 -4.91 16.85 9.63
C ASN A 142 -4.70 16.58 11.12
N LYS A 143 -5.30 17.41 11.96
CA LYS A 143 -5.17 17.30 13.42
C LYS A 143 -5.76 16.01 13.98
N THR A 144 -6.91 15.57 13.47
CA THR A 144 -7.61 14.37 13.95
C THR A 144 -6.86 13.07 13.67
N PHE A 145 -5.95 13.08 12.69
CA PHE A 145 -5.15 11.92 12.36
C PHE A 145 -4.27 11.46 13.54
N PHE A 146 -3.71 12.41 14.30
CA PHE A 146 -2.80 12.14 15.41
C PHE A 146 -3.46 12.06 16.78
N GLU A 147 -4.77 12.30 16.88
CA GLU A 147 -5.50 12.22 18.15
C GLU A 147 -5.73 10.78 18.64
N ASN A 148 -5.46 9.79 17.79
CA ASN A 148 -5.63 8.38 18.12
C ASN A 148 -4.36 7.83 18.76
N PRO A 149 -4.37 7.45 20.05
CA PRO A 149 -3.21 6.83 20.69
C PRO A 149 -2.97 5.44 20.08
N VAL A 150 -1.74 5.18 19.75
CA VAL A 150 -1.32 3.88 19.22
C VAL A 150 -0.12 3.34 20.00
N LYS A 151 -0.05 2.03 20.15
CA LYS A 151 1.13 1.36 20.72
C LYS A 151 2.36 1.69 19.86
N ARG A 152 3.48 1.93 20.50
CA ARG A 152 4.73 2.23 19.83
C ARG A 152 5.21 1.04 18.99
N PHE A 153 5.45 1.29 17.71
CA PHE A 153 6.04 0.33 16.78
C PHE A 153 7.57 0.30 16.91
N SER A 154 8.16 -0.85 16.66
CA SER A 154 9.61 -0.98 16.53
C SER A 154 10.07 -0.43 15.21
N LEU A 155 11.14 0.36 15.19
CA LEU A 155 11.71 0.90 13.95
C LEU A 155 12.92 0.05 13.53
N ARG A 156 13.00 -0.24 12.23
CA ARG A 156 14.15 -0.88 11.57
C ARG A 156 14.60 -0.04 10.41
N THR A 157 15.81 0.46 10.46
CA THR A 157 16.40 1.26 9.38
C THR A 157 16.95 0.33 8.32
N CYS A 158 16.52 0.55 7.08
CA CYS A 158 17.02 -0.14 5.91
C CYS A 158 17.85 0.85 5.09
N GLN A 159 19.10 0.49 4.80
CA GLN A 159 19.93 1.28 3.91
C GLN A 159 19.52 0.97 2.46
N ALA A 160 19.05 1.99 1.75
CA ALA A 160 18.80 1.90 0.33
C ALA A 160 19.38 3.12 -0.37
N ALA A 161 20.11 2.86 -1.45
CA ALA A 161 20.50 3.92 -2.36
C ALA A 161 19.24 4.52 -3.00
N ARG A 162 19.14 5.85 -3.02
CA ARG A 162 18.12 6.54 -3.81
C ARG A 162 18.79 7.01 -5.09
N PRO A 163 18.58 6.34 -6.22
CA PRO A 163 19.05 6.88 -7.48
C PRO A 163 18.32 8.20 -7.76
N PRO A 164 18.95 9.13 -8.48
CA PRO A 164 18.29 10.33 -8.92
C PRO A 164 17.09 9.96 -9.79
N ILE A 165 15.97 10.68 -9.61
CA ILE A 165 14.79 10.52 -10.45
C ILE A 165 15.05 11.25 -11.75
N GLU A 166 15.33 10.52 -12.82
CA GLU A 166 15.52 11.09 -14.15
C GLU A 166 14.19 11.38 -14.85
N LYS A 167 13.17 10.56 -14.59
CA LYS A 167 11.84 10.67 -15.18
C LYS A 167 10.78 10.21 -14.18
N LEU A 168 9.70 10.96 -14.07
CA LEU A 168 8.55 10.56 -13.25
C LEU A 168 7.73 9.48 -13.97
N ASN A 169 7.42 8.41 -13.24
CA ASN A 169 6.51 7.34 -13.67
C ASN A 169 5.08 7.61 -13.17
N ARG A 170 4.66 8.87 -13.16
CA ARG A 170 3.27 9.25 -12.86
C ARG A 170 2.84 10.43 -13.70
N ILE A 171 1.54 10.49 -13.96
CA ILE A 171 0.92 11.64 -14.62
C ILE A 171 0.63 12.69 -13.55
N VAL A 172 1.17 13.89 -13.74
CA VAL A 172 0.86 15.06 -12.91
C VAL A 172 -0.12 15.93 -13.68
N SER A 173 -1.25 16.25 -13.06
CA SER A 173 -2.23 17.14 -13.68
C SER A 173 -1.64 18.56 -13.84
N LYS A 174 -1.73 19.10 -15.04
CA LYS A 174 -1.34 20.50 -15.32
C LYS A 174 -2.32 21.52 -14.71
N HIS A 175 -3.53 21.07 -14.43
CA HIS A 175 -4.64 21.89 -13.92
C HIS A 175 -5.29 21.20 -12.71
N PRO A 176 -4.61 21.15 -11.53
CA PRO A 176 -5.08 20.39 -10.38
C PRO A 176 -6.36 20.94 -9.76
N PHE A 177 -6.77 22.14 -10.11
CA PHE A 177 -7.98 22.82 -9.59
C PHE A 177 -9.14 22.80 -10.60
N VAL A 178 -8.96 22.16 -11.76
CA VAL A 178 -10.01 22.04 -12.77
C VAL A 178 -10.50 20.60 -12.78
N PRO A 179 -11.79 20.35 -12.48
CA PRO A 179 -12.37 19.02 -12.53
C PRO A 179 -12.18 18.40 -13.94
N LYS A 180 -11.83 17.13 -14.00
CA LYS A 180 -11.58 16.42 -15.24
C LYS A 180 -12.86 15.96 -15.93
N ASP A 181 -13.91 15.74 -15.13
CA ASP A 181 -15.22 15.28 -15.61
C ASP A 181 -16.36 15.74 -14.69
N SER A 182 -17.61 15.42 -15.09
CA SER A 182 -18.79 15.78 -14.33
C SER A 182 -18.93 15.03 -12.98
N ILE A 183 -18.21 13.96 -12.78
CA ILE A 183 -18.23 13.18 -11.52
C ILE A 183 -17.40 13.89 -10.44
N GLU A 184 -16.33 14.58 -10.84
CA GLU A 184 -15.51 15.39 -9.92
C GLU A 184 -16.22 16.69 -9.51
N LEU A 185 -17.29 17.09 -10.22
CA LEU A 185 -18.08 18.30 -9.94
C LEU A 185 -19.21 18.08 -8.92
N ASN A 186 -19.59 16.84 -8.63
CA ASN A 186 -20.64 16.44 -7.71
C ASN A 186 -20.04 15.77 -6.47
#